data_e8cdc903b5f94423b4c6cbde451a88de
#
_entry.id   e8cdc903b5f94423b4c6cbde451a88de
#
_cell.length_a   1.000
_cell.length_b   1.000
_cell.length_c   1.000
_cell.angle_alpha   90.00
_cell.angle_beta   90.00
_cell.angle_gamma   90.00
#
_symmetry.space_group_name_H-M   'P 1'
#
loop_
_entity.id
_entity.type
_entity.pdbx_description
1 polymer ?
#
loop_
_entity_poly.entity_id
_entity_poly.type
_entity_poly.pdbx_seq_one_letter_code
_entity_poly.pdbx_strand_id
1 'polypeptide(L)'
;MHHDGYFDEHVAAEYDESVAEMFDPAVVDPVVDFLVRLSGTGNGRALELGTGTGRIALPLAQRGVHVHGIEISNAMTARLRAKPGSAGIDVTIGDFATTTVEGPFAVVYLVFGTISNLTTQEAQIACFRNAAAHLQPGGCFVIDVGIPQLQRLPPGETVRPFEVSDTRLGFDEYNVAEQGLTSHHFKLVEGRWERFSVPFRYVWPSELVLMAELAGMKLRERWSGWKREPFTSDSRRFVAVWEKPADSK
;
A
#
# COMPACT_ATOMS: atom_id res chain seq x y z
N MET A 1 -7.11 -20.85 9.83
CA MET A 1 -5.96 -20.12 10.40
C MET A 1 -5.49 -19.20 9.31
N HIS A 2 -5.64 -17.88 9.50
CA HIS A 2 -5.01 -16.91 8.63
C HIS A 2 -3.51 -17.01 8.90
N HIS A 3 -2.73 -17.39 7.90
CA HIS A 3 -1.29 -17.35 7.98
C HIS A 3 -0.88 -15.88 7.85
N ASP A 4 -0.11 -15.36 8.81
CA ASP A 4 0.44 -13.98 8.78
C ASP A 4 1.37 -13.75 7.57
N GLY A 5 1.63 -14.80 6.79
CA GLY A 5 2.44 -14.75 5.58
C GLY A 5 3.86 -14.26 5.87
N TYR A 6 4.33 -13.32 5.04
CA TYR A 6 5.63 -12.66 5.22
C TYR A 6 5.68 -11.77 6.48
N PHE A 7 4.54 -11.18 6.89
CA PHE A 7 4.46 -10.26 8.03
C PHE A 7 4.17 -10.99 9.35
N ASP A 8 4.99 -12.00 9.68
CA ASP A 8 4.94 -12.75 10.93
C ASP A 8 5.45 -11.94 12.15
N GLU A 9 5.53 -12.58 13.32
CA GLU A 9 5.99 -11.93 14.55
C GLU A 9 7.43 -11.39 14.45
N HIS A 10 8.32 -12.08 13.72
CA HIS A 10 9.70 -11.67 13.56
C HIS A 10 9.80 -10.40 12.70
N VAL A 11 9.14 -10.40 11.54
CA VAL A 11 9.09 -9.22 10.67
C VAL A 11 8.38 -8.05 11.36
N ALA A 12 7.26 -8.29 12.02
CA ALA A 12 6.52 -7.25 12.72
C ALA A 12 7.33 -6.62 13.86
N ALA A 13 8.21 -7.40 14.52
CA ALA A 13 9.05 -6.90 15.59
C ALA A 13 10.03 -5.81 15.14
N GLU A 14 10.62 -5.95 13.96
CA GLU A 14 11.64 -5.05 13.42
C GLU A 14 11.07 -4.09 12.36
N TYR A 15 9.78 -4.20 12.00
CA TYR A 15 9.20 -3.50 10.85
C TYR A 15 9.39 -1.99 10.91
N ASP A 16 8.96 -1.34 12.01
CA ASP A 16 9.02 0.12 12.13
C ASP A 16 10.47 0.63 12.08
N GLU A 17 11.43 -0.12 12.64
CA GLU A 17 12.85 0.22 12.59
C GLU A 17 13.44 0.01 11.18
N SER A 18 13.03 -1.05 10.51
CA SER A 18 13.54 -1.39 9.17
C SER A 18 13.12 -0.38 8.09
N VAL A 19 12.03 0.36 8.33
CA VAL A 19 11.49 1.41 7.45
C VAL A 19 11.35 2.75 8.18
N ALA A 20 12.22 3.02 9.17
CA ALA A 20 12.11 4.19 10.05
C ALA A 20 12.01 5.53 9.29
N GLU A 21 12.72 5.67 8.18
CA GLU A 21 12.64 6.85 7.31
C GLU A 21 11.23 7.11 6.75
N MET A 22 10.41 6.06 6.62
CA MET A 22 9.03 6.18 6.14
C MET A 22 8.06 6.68 7.22
N PHE A 23 8.50 6.75 8.49
CA PHE A 23 7.76 7.33 9.59
C PHE A 23 8.10 8.81 9.84
N ASP A 24 9.08 9.36 9.11
CA ASP A 24 9.42 10.78 9.18
C ASP A 24 8.17 11.63 8.88
N PRO A 25 7.83 12.62 9.70
CA PRO A 25 6.72 13.55 9.43
C PRO A 25 6.79 14.19 8.05
N ALA A 26 7.99 14.46 7.52
CA ALA A 26 8.15 14.98 6.17
C ALA A 26 7.64 14.03 5.07
N VAL A 27 7.58 12.72 5.35
CA VAL A 27 7.05 11.67 4.48
C VAL A 27 5.57 11.41 4.76
N VAL A 28 5.20 11.34 6.04
CA VAL A 28 3.85 10.97 6.49
C VAL A 28 2.85 12.11 6.34
N ASP A 29 3.20 13.33 6.74
CA ASP A 29 2.26 14.47 6.77
C ASP A 29 1.65 14.78 5.39
N PRO A 30 2.41 14.79 4.26
CA PRO A 30 1.81 15.00 2.95
C PRO A 30 0.75 13.95 2.56
N VAL A 31 0.93 12.68 2.98
CA VAL A 31 -0.04 11.60 2.77
C VAL A 31 -1.29 11.86 3.58
N VAL A 32 -1.12 12.15 4.88
CA VAL A 32 -2.22 12.42 5.80
C VAL A 32 -3.03 13.64 5.36
N ASP A 33 -2.35 14.75 5.02
CA ASP A 33 -3.01 15.96 4.54
C ASP A 33 -3.79 15.72 3.23
N PHE A 34 -3.28 14.86 2.37
CA PHE A 34 -3.96 14.47 1.13
C PHE A 34 -5.25 13.68 1.44
N LEU A 35 -5.17 12.69 2.33
CA LEU A 35 -6.31 11.85 2.72
C LEU A 35 -7.36 12.63 3.52
N VAL A 36 -6.97 13.51 4.44
CA VAL A 36 -7.89 14.41 5.18
C VAL A 36 -8.75 15.23 4.22
N ARG A 37 -8.14 15.82 3.17
CA ARG A 37 -8.90 16.61 2.18
C ARG A 37 -9.94 15.79 1.44
N LEU A 38 -9.68 14.52 1.18
CA LEU A 38 -10.61 13.62 0.49
C LEU A 38 -11.69 13.05 1.42
N SER A 39 -11.38 12.89 2.71
CA SER A 39 -12.33 12.39 3.71
C SER A 39 -13.46 13.37 4.00
N GLY A 40 -13.33 14.64 3.60
CA GLY A 40 -14.31 15.70 3.87
C GLY A 40 -14.16 16.33 5.27
N THR A 41 -14.87 17.43 5.48
CA THR A 41 -14.88 18.14 6.77
C THR A 41 -15.85 17.47 7.75
N GLY A 42 -15.40 17.18 8.95
CA GLY A 42 -16.20 16.54 10.01
C GLY A 42 -16.24 15.02 9.87
N ASN A 43 -16.75 14.22 10.60
CA ASN A 43 -16.86 12.77 10.73
C ASN A 43 -16.62 11.89 9.47
N GLY A 44 -15.67 12.26 8.61
CA GLY A 44 -15.30 11.45 7.45
C GLY A 44 -14.76 10.09 7.88
N ARG A 45 -15.26 9.01 7.23
CA ARG A 45 -14.81 7.64 7.46
C ARG A 45 -13.80 7.25 6.38
N ALA A 46 -12.67 6.69 6.78
CA ALA A 46 -11.65 6.17 5.89
C ALA A 46 -11.39 4.69 6.15
N LEU A 47 -11.18 3.91 5.10
CA LEU A 47 -10.78 2.51 5.17
C LEU A 47 -9.35 2.37 4.65
N GLU A 48 -8.44 1.87 5.49
CA GLU A 48 -7.08 1.50 5.10
C GLU A 48 -6.99 0.02 4.75
N LEU A 49 -6.51 -0.26 3.55
CA LEU A 49 -6.22 -1.61 3.10
C LEU A 49 -4.73 -1.92 3.40
N GLY A 50 -4.47 -2.94 4.23
CA GLY A 50 -3.12 -3.24 4.70
C GLY A 50 -2.62 -2.21 5.72
N THR A 51 -3.32 -2.09 6.85
CA THR A 51 -3.05 -1.07 7.88
C THR A 51 -1.66 -1.22 8.51
N GLY A 52 -1.12 -2.45 8.57
CA GLY A 52 0.18 -2.74 9.15
C GLY A 52 0.27 -2.29 10.61
N THR A 53 1.36 -1.62 10.93
CA THR A 53 1.62 -1.07 12.28
C THR A 53 0.99 0.32 12.50
N GLY A 54 0.15 0.80 11.57
CA GLY A 54 -0.62 2.04 11.70
C GLY A 54 0.13 3.32 11.31
N ARG A 55 1.11 3.23 10.43
CA ARG A 55 1.93 4.36 9.97
C ARG A 55 1.11 5.54 9.44
N ILE A 56 0.02 5.28 8.73
CA ILE A 56 -0.88 6.31 8.22
C ILE A 56 -2.17 6.38 9.04
N ALA A 57 -2.72 5.24 9.48
CA ALA A 57 -3.95 5.21 10.27
C ALA A 57 -3.88 6.06 11.54
N LEU A 58 -2.78 5.96 12.30
CA LEU A 58 -2.62 6.71 13.55
C LEU A 58 -2.63 8.24 13.36
N PRO A 59 -1.76 8.84 12.52
CA PRO A 59 -1.79 10.28 12.31
C PRO A 59 -3.07 10.75 11.61
N LEU A 60 -3.70 9.93 10.76
CA LEU A 60 -4.97 10.25 10.13
C LEU A 60 -6.10 10.32 11.17
N ALA A 61 -6.15 9.36 12.11
CA ALA A 61 -7.10 9.37 13.22
C ALA A 61 -6.88 10.58 14.16
N GLN A 62 -5.63 10.97 14.40
CA GLN A 62 -5.30 12.18 15.18
C GLN A 62 -5.80 13.48 14.52
N ARG A 63 -6.02 13.48 13.19
CA ARG A 63 -6.64 14.58 12.45
C ARG A 63 -8.18 14.53 12.46
N GLY A 64 -8.79 13.63 13.24
CA GLY A 64 -10.23 13.52 13.42
C GLY A 64 -10.96 12.70 12.35
N VAL A 65 -10.26 11.92 11.54
CA VAL A 65 -10.85 10.98 10.59
C VAL A 65 -11.12 9.65 11.30
N HIS A 66 -12.32 9.09 11.16
CA HIS A 66 -12.61 7.73 11.65
C HIS A 66 -11.97 6.70 10.74
N VAL A 67 -10.93 6.04 11.22
CA VAL A 67 -10.18 5.06 10.43
C VAL A 67 -10.58 3.64 10.82
N HIS A 68 -10.92 2.84 9.82
CA HIS A 68 -11.02 1.38 9.92
C HIS A 68 -9.90 0.77 9.07
N GLY A 69 -9.21 -0.24 9.57
CA GLY A 69 -8.18 -0.96 8.86
C GLY A 69 -8.56 -2.39 8.56
N ILE A 70 -8.13 -2.91 7.42
CA ILE A 70 -8.08 -4.35 7.12
C ILE A 70 -6.62 -4.75 7.12
N GLU A 71 -6.25 -5.77 7.92
CA GLU A 71 -4.89 -6.26 8.05
C GLU A 71 -4.88 -7.78 8.15
N ILE A 72 -4.00 -8.44 7.39
CA ILE A 72 -3.93 -9.90 7.41
C ILE A 72 -3.11 -10.42 8.59
N SER A 73 -2.12 -9.65 9.06
CA SER A 73 -1.19 -10.04 10.11
C SER A 73 -1.69 -9.64 11.50
N ASN A 74 -1.88 -10.65 12.35
CA ASN A 74 -2.16 -10.42 13.78
C ASN A 74 -0.97 -9.76 14.48
N ALA A 75 0.27 -10.10 14.08
CA ALA A 75 1.49 -9.54 14.65
C ALA A 75 1.61 -8.04 14.35
N MET A 76 1.36 -7.62 13.11
CA MET A 76 1.33 -6.20 12.73
C MET A 76 0.24 -5.44 13.49
N THR A 77 -0.95 -6.01 13.59
CA THR A 77 -2.07 -5.44 14.36
C THR A 77 -1.73 -5.30 15.85
N ALA A 78 -1.04 -6.28 16.44
CA ALA A 78 -0.58 -6.18 17.85
C ALA A 78 0.40 -5.01 18.03
N ARG A 79 1.31 -4.77 17.08
CA ARG A 79 2.20 -3.60 17.10
C ARG A 79 1.44 -2.28 16.99
N LEU A 80 0.44 -2.21 16.12
CA LEU A 80 -0.44 -1.04 16.04
C LEU A 80 -1.12 -0.80 17.39
N ARG A 81 -1.71 -1.85 17.99
CA ARG A 81 -2.43 -1.76 19.27
C ARG A 81 -1.56 -1.31 20.45
N ALA A 82 -0.25 -1.59 20.39
CA ALA A 82 0.71 -1.13 21.40
C ALA A 82 1.03 0.37 21.31
N LYS A 83 0.65 1.05 20.25
CA LYS A 83 0.97 2.47 20.01
C LYS A 83 -0.09 3.40 20.65
N PRO A 84 0.31 4.56 21.18
CA PRO A 84 -0.63 5.57 21.67
C PRO A 84 -1.60 6.01 20.58
N GLY A 85 -2.88 6.18 20.91
CA GLY A 85 -3.92 6.62 19.99
C GLY A 85 -4.58 5.50 19.17
N SER A 86 -4.10 4.27 19.28
CA SER A 86 -4.63 3.12 18.53
C SER A 86 -6.05 2.68 18.95
N ALA A 87 -6.51 3.06 20.14
CA ALA A 87 -7.85 2.69 20.63
C ALA A 87 -9.01 3.24 19.77
N GLY A 88 -8.76 4.32 19.00
CA GLY A 88 -9.74 4.92 18.09
C GLY A 88 -9.73 4.33 16.67
N ILE A 89 -8.91 3.31 16.41
CA ILE A 89 -8.81 2.67 15.09
C ILE A 89 -9.41 1.27 15.17
N ASP A 90 -10.46 1.03 14.40
CA ASP A 90 -10.99 -0.32 14.22
C ASP A 90 -10.10 -1.11 13.26
N VAL A 91 -9.83 -2.38 13.55
CA VAL A 91 -9.08 -3.27 12.65
C VAL A 91 -9.80 -4.60 12.53
N THR A 92 -10.03 -5.00 11.29
CA THR A 92 -10.55 -6.32 10.93
C THR A 92 -9.40 -7.17 10.37
N ILE A 93 -9.21 -8.35 10.96
CA ILE A 93 -8.20 -9.30 10.46
C ILE A 93 -8.74 -9.98 9.20
N GLY A 94 -7.98 -9.87 8.10
CA GLY A 94 -8.34 -10.49 6.83
C GLY A 94 -7.55 -9.98 5.64
N ASP A 95 -7.76 -10.63 4.49
CA ASP A 95 -7.19 -10.23 3.22
C ASP A 95 -7.93 -9.01 2.67
N PHE A 96 -7.24 -7.90 2.47
CA PHE A 96 -7.84 -6.66 1.99
C PHE A 96 -8.39 -6.74 0.55
N ALA A 97 -8.02 -7.77 -0.22
CA ALA A 97 -8.60 -7.99 -1.54
C ALA A 97 -10.04 -8.53 -1.47
N THR A 98 -10.43 -9.18 -0.35
CA THR A 98 -11.70 -9.91 -0.26
C THR A 98 -12.49 -9.67 1.02
N THR A 99 -11.84 -9.22 2.09
CA THR A 99 -12.51 -8.98 3.38
C THR A 99 -13.44 -7.77 3.30
N THR A 100 -14.65 -7.93 3.81
CA THR A 100 -15.66 -6.87 3.87
C THR A 100 -15.82 -6.35 5.30
N VAL A 101 -16.04 -5.05 5.42
CA VAL A 101 -16.32 -4.37 6.69
C VAL A 101 -17.55 -3.47 6.55
N GLU A 102 -18.13 -3.07 7.67
CA GLU A 102 -19.29 -2.22 7.66
C GLU A 102 -18.95 -0.80 7.19
N GLY A 103 -19.52 -0.39 6.05
CA GLY A 103 -19.36 0.91 5.42
C GLY A 103 -20.61 1.80 5.52
N PRO A 104 -20.72 2.82 4.66
CA PRO A 104 -19.78 3.20 3.60
C PRO A 104 -18.65 4.12 4.08
N PHE A 105 -17.62 4.29 3.21
CA PHE A 105 -16.46 5.15 3.45
C PHE A 105 -16.37 6.28 2.42
N ALA A 106 -15.91 7.45 2.86
CA ALA A 106 -15.62 8.57 1.97
C ALA A 106 -14.31 8.34 1.20
N VAL A 107 -13.35 7.70 1.86
CA VAL A 107 -12.05 7.36 1.28
C VAL A 107 -11.70 5.92 1.62
N VAL A 108 -11.29 5.15 0.62
CA VAL A 108 -10.55 3.89 0.76
C VAL A 108 -9.14 4.15 0.26
N TYR A 109 -8.11 3.70 0.96
CA TYR A 109 -6.74 3.93 0.52
C TYR A 109 -5.85 2.71 0.74
N LEU A 110 -4.87 2.57 -0.16
CA LEU A 110 -3.87 1.52 -0.19
C LEU A 110 -2.53 2.17 -0.57
N VAL A 111 -1.67 2.38 0.40
CA VAL A 111 -0.46 3.18 0.24
C VAL A 111 0.81 2.34 0.41
N PHE A 112 1.96 2.95 0.10
CA PHE A 112 3.28 2.33 0.21
C PHE A 112 3.49 1.16 -0.78
N GLY A 113 2.87 1.22 -1.95
CA GLY A 113 3.00 0.17 -2.97
C GLY A 113 2.40 -1.18 -2.58
N THR A 114 1.58 -1.22 -1.52
CA THR A 114 1.05 -2.45 -0.90
C THR A 114 0.22 -3.31 -1.87
N ILE A 115 -0.32 -2.74 -2.95
CA ILE A 115 -0.98 -3.51 -4.01
C ILE A 115 -0.06 -4.61 -4.59
N SER A 116 1.25 -4.39 -4.58
CA SER A 116 2.23 -5.34 -5.11
C SER A 116 2.34 -6.62 -4.29
N ASN A 117 1.87 -6.63 -3.03
CA ASN A 117 1.78 -7.84 -2.20
C ASN A 117 0.73 -8.83 -2.72
N LEU A 118 -0.21 -8.37 -3.53
CA LEU A 118 -1.13 -9.23 -4.27
C LEU A 118 -0.42 -9.73 -5.52
N THR A 119 0.06 -10.97 -5.48
CA THR A 119 0.98 -11.53 -6.47
C THR A 119 0.32 -12.00 -7.77
N THR A 120 -1.01 -11.85 -7.90
CA THR A 120 -1.75 -12.16 -9.13
C THR A 120 -2.58 -10.98 -9.60
N GLN A 121 -2.84 -10.91 -10.92
CA GLN A 121 -3.68 -9.87 -11.51
C GLN A 121 -5.11 -9.95 -10.99
N GLU A 122 -5.63 -11.16 -10.83
CA GLU A 122 -6.99 -11.41 -10.31
C GLU A 122 -7.16 -10.86 -8.89
N ALA A 123 -6.17 -11.08 -8.01
CA ALA A 123 -6.19 -10.56 -6.65
C ALA A 123 -6.14 -9.03 -6.64
N GLN A 124 -5.34 -8.41 -7.50
CA GLN A 124 -5.28 -6.96 -7.63
C GLN A 124 -6.60 -6.38 -8.16
N ILE A 125 -7.25 -7.02 -9.14
CA ILE A 125 -8.61 -6.64 -9.62
C ILE A 125 -9.63 -6.82 -8.49
N ALA A 126 -9.56 -7.92 -7.72
CA ALA A 126 -10.44 -8.13 -6.57
C ALA A 126 -10.31 -7.03 -5.53
N CYS A 127 -9.08 -6.57 -5.24
CA CYS A 127 -8.84 -5.45 -4.35
C CYS A 127 -9.53 -4.15 -4.83
N PHE A 128 -9.45 -3.82 -6.12
CA PHE A 128 -10.15 -2.65 -6.68
C PHE A 128 -11.67 -2.77 -6.55
N ARG A 129 -12.23 -3.97 -6.81
CA ARG A 129 -13.68 -4.23 -6.63
C ARG A 129 -14.09 -4.12 -5.16
N ASN A 130 -13.26 -4.65 -4.25
CA ASN A 130 -13.49 -4.55 -2.82
C ASN A 130 -13.45 -3.10 -2.34
N ALA A 131 -12.47 -2.32 -2.78
CA ALA A 131 -12.39 -0.88 -2.50
C ALA A 131 -13.65 -0.15 -2.99
N ALA A 132 -14.08 -0.38 -4.23
CA ALA A 132 -15.28 0.24 -4.81
C ALA A 132 -16.56 -0.14 -4.05
N ALA A 133 -16.67 -1.39 -3.56
CA ALA A 133 -17.81 -1.87 -2.77
C ALA A 133 -17.94 -1.11 -1.45
N HIS A 134 -16.84 -0.77 -0.81
CA HIS A 134 -16.81 -0.03 0.45
C HIS A 134 -17.02 1.47 0.32
N LEU A 135 -16.83 2.04 -0.88
CA LEU A 135 -17.01 3.48 -1.10
C LEU A 135 -18.48 3.89 -1.15
N GLN A 136 -18.79 5.02 -0.52
CA GLN A 136 -20.03 5.75 -0.79
C GLN A 136 -20.03 6.32 -2.22
N PRO A 137 -21.21 6.62 -2.81
CA PRO A 137 -21.29 7.41 -4.04
C PRO A 137 -20.52 8.74 -3.89
N GLY A 138 -19.64 9.06 -4.85
CA GLY A 138 -18.73 10.20 -4.79
C GLY A 138 -17.50 9.99 -3.91
N GLY A 139 -17.37 8.84 -3.25
CA GLY A 139 -16.18 8.49 -2.47
C GLY A 139 -14.99 8.13 -3.35
N CYS A 140 -13.78 8.19 -2.78
CA CYS A 140 -12.54 8.06 -3.52
C CYS A 140 -11.69 6.86 -3.07
N PHE A 141 -11.15 6.10 -4.02
CA PHE A 141 -10.06 5.15 -3.81
C PHE A 141 -8.73 5.81 -4.12
N VAL A 142 -7.77 5.72 -3.20
CA VAL A 142 -6.44 6.32 -3.32
C VAL A 142 -5.37 5.26 -3.24
N ILE A 143 -4.42 5.29 -4.19
CA ILE A 143 -3.29 4.36 -4.21
C ILE A 143 -2.00 5.10 -4.55
N ASP A 144 -0.87 4.66 -4.00
CA ASP A 144 0.44 5.02 -4.52
C ASP A 144 1.26 3.78 -4.86
N VAL A 145 2.00 3.85 -5.96
CA VAL A 145 2.90 2.79 -6.41
C VAL A 145 4.19 3.36 -7.01
N GLY A 146 5.26 2.61 -6.91
CA GLY A 146 6.46 2.85 -7.71
C GLY A 146 6.23 2.51 -9.20
N ILE A 147 6.79 3.32 -10.09
CA ILE A 147 6.81 2.97 -11.52
C ILE A 147 7.87 1.89 -11.75
N PRO A 148 7.52 0.76 -12.39
CA PRO A 148 8.48 -0.29 -12.70
C PRO A 148 9.63 0.26 -13.56
N GLN A 149 10.88 0.03 -13.13
CA GLN A 149 12.06 0.61 -13.77
C GLN A 149 12.77 -0.40 -14.68
N LEU A 150 12.01 -1.14 -15.48
CA LEU A 150 12.54 -2.19 -16.35
C LEU A 150 13.53 -1.66 -17.39
N GLN A 151 13.39 -0.39 -17.82
CA GLN A 151 14.37 0.26 -18.73
C GLN A 151 15.76 0.44 -18.13
N ARG A 152 15.94 0.16 -16.83
CA ARG A 152 17.26 0.17 -16.17
C ARG A 152 17.93 -1.19 -16.15
N LEU A 153 17.25 -2.23 -16.61
CA LEU A 153 17.83 -3.55 -16.80
C LEU A 153 18.55 -3.57 -18.15
N PRO A 154 19.83 -3.98 -18.21
CA PRO A 154 20.50 -4.27 -19.45
C PRO A 154 19.74 -5.33 -20.26
N PRO A 155 19.82 -5.32 -21.59
CA PRO A 155 19.17 -6.31 -22.42
C PRO A 155 19.54 -7.75 -22.04
N GLY A 156 18.52 -8.57 -21.76
CA GLY A 156 18.70 -9.98 -21.36
C GLY A 156 18.97 -10.21 -19.86
N GLU A 157 19.07 -9.15 -19.07
CA GLU A 157 19.19 -9.27 -17.61
C GLU A 157 17.83 -9.14 -16.93
N THR A 158 17.67 -9.86 -15.81
CA THR A 158 16.43 -9.87 -15.00
C THR A 158 16.68 -9.41 -13.55
N VAL A 159 17.93 -9.20 -13.18
CA VAL A 159 18.33 -8.92 -11.78
C VAL A 159 18.85 -7.50 -11.64
N ARG A 160 18.37 -6.80 -10.61
CA ARG A 160 18.81 -5.45 -10.26
C ARG A 160 19.16 -5.33 -8.79
N PRO A 161 20.42 -5.03 -8.45
CA PRO A 161 20.80 -4.75 -7.06
C PRO A 161 20.20 -3.39 -6.62
N PHE A 162 19.75 -3.35 -5.36
CA PHE A 162 19.28 -2.12 -4.72
C PHE A 162 20.04 -1.80 -3.43
N GLU A 163 20.71 -2.79 -2.82
CA GLU A 163 21.52 -2.62 -1.63
C GLU A 163 22.82 -3.44 -1.74
N VAL A 164 23.96 -2.82 -1.47
CA VAL A 164 25.25 -3.49 -1.38
C VAL A 164 26.06 -2.82 -0.26
N SER A 165 26.25 -3.55 0.84
CA SER A 165 27.08 -3.12 1.97
C SER A 165 27.82 -4.32 2.57
N ASP A 166 28.66 -4.09 3.55
CA ASP A 166 29.42 -5.16 4.24
C ASP A 166 28.51 -6.13 5.01
N THR A 167 27.31 -5.72 5.37
CA THR A 167 26.39 -6.50 6.21
C THR A 167 25.04 -6.76 5.57
N ARG A 168 24.76 -6.16 4.41
CA ARG A 168 23.48 -6.34 3.70
C ARG A 168 23.70 -6.40 2.19
N LEU A 169 23.03 -7.33 1.55
CA LEU A 169 22.90 -7.40 0.10
C LEU A 169 21.43 -7.51 -0.25
N GLY A 170 21.01 -6.81 -1.31
CA GLY A 170 19.64 -6.87 -1.78
C GLY A 170 19.57 -6.71 -3.29
N PHE A 171 18.75 -7.51 -3.93
CA PHE A 171 18.46 -7.41 -5.35
C PHE A 171 17.05 -7.86 -5.68
N ASP A 172 16.49 -7.22 -6.70
CA ASP A 172 15.20 -7.58 -7.29
C ASP A 172 15.42 -8.47 -8.51
N GLU A 173 14.69 -9.58 -8.59
CA GLU A 173 14.62 -10.47 -9.75
C GLU A 173 13.25 -10.32 -10.43
N TYR A 174 13.26 -9.96 -11.73
CA TYR A 174 12.07 -9.65 -12.50
C TYR A 174 11.65 -10.80 -13.41
N ASN A 175 10.37 -11.19 -13.36
CA ASN A 175 9.69 -12.00 -14.36
C ASN A 175 8.75 -11.10 -15.17
N VAL A 176 9.22 -10.62 -16.32
CA VAL A 176 8.49 -9.64 -17.13
C VAL A 176 7.21 -10.21 -17.73
N ALA A 177 7.18 -11.53 -18.01
CA ALA A 177 6.02 -12.19 -18.61
C ALA A 177 4.79 -12.19 -17.70
N GLU A 178 5.01 -12.28 -16.39
CA GLU A 178 3.96 -12.35 -15.37
C GLU A 178 3.87 -11.08 -14.52
N GLN A 179 4.69 -10.07 -14.84
CA GLN A 179 4.89 -8.88 -14.00
C GLN A 179 5.31 -9.24 -12.56
N GLY A 180 6.00 -10.37 -12.41
CA GLY A 180 6.55 -10.82 -11.14
C GLY A 180 7.82 -10.06 -10.78
N LEU A 181 7.99 -9.84 -9.49
CA LEU A 181 9.19 -9.30 -8.87
C LEU A 181 9.45 -10.10 -7.59
N THR A 182 10.63 -10.71 -7.48
CA THR A 182 11.06 -11.30 -6.20
C THR A 182 12.19 -10.44 -5.64
N SER A 183 11.95 -9.85 -4.48
CA SER A 183 12.97 -9.09 -3.75
C SER A 183 13.75 -10.02 -2.82
N HIS A 184 15.05 -10.15 -3.07
CA HIS A 184 15.95 -11.00 -2.31
C HIS A 184 16.78 -10.14 -1.36
N HIS A 185 16.73 -10.49 -0.08
CA HIS A 185 17.48 -9.79 0.97
C HIS A 185 18.41 -10.75 1.69
N PHE A 186 19.62 -10.30 1.96
CA PHE A 186 20.62 -11.01 2.72
C PHE A 186 21.13 -10.08 3.82
N LYS A 187 21.17 -10.59 5.05
CA LYS A 187 21.66 -9.88 6.24
C LYS A 187 22.74 -10.72 6.90
N LEU A 188 23.88 -10.12 7.25
CA LEU A 188 24.93 -10.78 8.01
C LEU A 188 24.56 -10.73 9.50
N VAL A 189 24.26 -11.89 10.08
CA VAL A 189 23.90 -12.06 11.49
C VAL A 189 24.89 -13.04 12.12
N GLU A 190 25.61 -12.60 13.16
CA GLU A 190 26.60 -13.43 13.87
C GLU A 190 27.61 -14.14 12.94
N GLY A 191 28.05 -13.46 11.88
CA GLY A 191 29.03 -13.99 10.91
C GLY A 191 28.45 -14.97 9.88
N ARG A 192 27.13 -15.12 9.80
CA ARG A 192 26.42 -15.95 8.81
C ARG A 192 25.45 -15.11 8.00
N TRP A 193 25.35 -15.37 6.70
CA TRP A 193 24.37 -14.77 5.84
C TRP A 193 23.01 -15.46 6.01
N GLU A 194 22.03 -14.69 6.46
CA GLU A 194 20.62 -15.07 6.45
C GLU A 194 19.95 -14.51 5.20
N ARG A 195 19.09 -15.31 4.57
CA ARG A 195 18.37 -14.93 3.36
C ARG A 195 16.88 -15.00 3.60
N PHE A 196 16.17 -13.96 3.14
CA PHE A 196 14.72 -14.05 2.91
C PHE A 196 14.37 -13.45 1.53
N SER A 197 13.21 -13.86 0.99
CA SER A 197 12.77 -13.43 -0.32
C SER A 197 11.28 -13.15 -0.28
N VAL A 198 10.89 -12.04 -0.88
CA VAL A 198 9.49 -11.57 -0.88
C VAL A 198 9.01 -11.49 -2.32
N PRO A 199 7.96 -12.25 -2.69
CA PRO A 199 7.36 -12.13 -4.00
C PRO A 199 6.41 -10.92 -4.06
N PHE A 200 6.44 -10.23 -5.19
CA PHE A 200 5.56 -9.12 -5.53
C PHE A 200 5.05 -9.27 -6.96
N ARG A 201 3.95 -8.59 -7.28
CA ARG A 201 3.55 -8.30 -8.65
C ARG A 201 3.56 -6.81 -8.86
N TYR A 202 4.46 -6.30 -9.73
CA TYR A 202 4.45 -4.90 -10.09
C TYR A 202 3.31 -4.57 -11.05
N VAL A 203 2.88 -3.31 -11.02
CA VAL A 203 1.77 -2.81 -11.85
C VAL A 203 2.17 -1.58 -12.64
N TRP A 204 1.56 -1.41 -13.80
CA TRP A 204 1.69 -0.18 -14.58
C TRP A 204 0.54 0.78 -14.26
N PRO A 205 0.77 2.11 -14.31
CA PRO A 205 -0.30 3.09 -14.11
C PRO A 205 -1.51 2.89 -15.02
N SER A 206 -1.29 2.51 -16.29
CA SER A 206 -2.38 2.20 -17.24
C SER A 206 -3.19 0.96 -16.84
N GLU A 207 -2.55 -0.04 -16.24
CA GLU A 207 -3.22 -1.24 -15.76
C GLU A 207 -4.10 -0.92 -14.54
N LEU A 208 -3.61 -0.09 -13.61
CA LEU A 208 -4.41 0.38 -12.47
C LEU A 208 -5.66 1.15 -12.92
N VAL A 209 -5.56 1.96 -13.98
CA VAL A 209 -6.73 2.64 -14.56
C VAL A 209 -7.75 1.64 -15.09
N LEU A 210 -7.32 0.59 -15.81
CA LEU A 210 -8.21 -0.47 -16.29
C LEU A 210 -8.85 -1.26 -15.14
N MET A 211 -8.11 -1.55 -14.07
CA MET A 211 -8.66 -2.20 -12.86
C MET A 211 -9.74 -1.34 -12.20
N ALA A 212 -9.53 -0.02 -12.13
CA ALA A 212 -10.52 0.91 -11.60
C ALA A 212 -11.79 0.96 -12.46
N GLU A 213 -11.65 0.99 -13.78
CA GLU A 213 -12.80 0.93 -14.71
C GLU A 213 -13.58 -0.38 -14.57
N LEU A 214 -12.89 -1.53 -14.44
CA LEU A 214 -13.51 -2.83 -14.15
C LEU A 214 -14.24 -2.86 -12.80
N ALA A 215 -13.86 -2.02 -11.86
CA ALA A 215 -14.52 -1.83 -10.57
C ALA A 215 -15.58 -0.71 -10.59
N GLY A 216 -15.86 -0.09 -11.74
CA GLY A 216 -16.86 0.96 -11.90
C GLY A 216 -16.43 2.33 -11.38
N MET A 217 -15.13 2.55 -11.17
CA MET A 217 -14.57 3.82 -10.72
C MET A 217 -13.94 4.60 -11.89
N LYS A 218 -13.90 5.93 -11.76
CA LYS A 218 -13.32 6.83 -12.77
C LYS A 218 -12.10 7.55 -12.21
N LEU A 219 -11.03 7.67 -13.02
CA LEU A 219 -9.86 8.45 -12.65
C LEU A 219 -10.26 9.91 -12.46
N ARG A 220 -9.99 10.44 -11.26
CA ARG A 220 -10.24 11.84 -10.86
C ARG A 220 -8.96 12.66 -10.87
N GLU A 221 -7.88 12.14 -10.25
CA GLU A 221 -6.60 12.83 -10.13
C GLU A 221 -5.45 11.83 -10.30
N ARG A 222 -4.31 12.32 -10.83
CA ARG A 222 -3.05 11.57 -10.87
C ARG A 222 -1.87 12.50 -10.67
N TRP A 223 -0.91 12.06 -9.86
CA TRP A 223 0.25 12.84 -9.46
C TRP A 223 1.51 11.96 -9.41
N SER A 224 2.70 12.57 -9.40
CA SER A 224 3.95 11.85 -9.17
C SER A 224 4.33 11.79 -7.69
N GLY A 225 3.60 12.49 -6.82
CA GLY A 225 3.81 12.52 -5.38
C GLY A 225 2.62 13.10 -4.62
N TRP A 226 2.71 13.05 -3.30
CA TRP A 226 1.64 13.42 -2.39
C TRP A 226 1.40 14.95 -2.28
N LYS A 227 2.36 15.76 -2.74
CA LYS A 227 2.24 17.22 -2.82
C LYS A 227 1.63 17.70 -4.15
N ARG A 228 1.08 16.76 -4.93
CA ARG A 228 0.46 17.00 -6.25
C ARG A 228 1.46 17.48 -7.30
N GLU A 229 2.65 16.93 -7.28
CA GLU A 229 3.62 17.13 -8.35
C GLU A 229 3.09 16.51 -9.66
N PRO A 230 3.27 17.18 -10.81
CA PRO A 230 2.78 16.69 -12.09
C PRO A 230 3.29 15.28 -12.42
N PHE A 231 2.41 14.40 -12.88
CA PHE A 231 2.78 13.08 -13.37
C PHE A 231 3.24 13.18 -14.84
N THR A 232 4.49 12.81 -15.10
CA THR A 232 5.15 12.89 -16.41
C THR A 232 5.84 11.56 -16.74
N SER A 233 6.45 11.47 -17.94
CA SER A 233 7.26 10.30 -18.36
C SER A 233 8.47 10.02 -17.46
N ASP A 234 8.96 11.03 -16.75
CA ASP A 234 10.11 10.91 -15.84
C ASP A 234 9.72 10.56 -14.40
N SER A 235 8.43 10.49 -14.13
CA SER A 235 7.90 10.18 -12.80
C SER A 235 8.29 8.77 -12.38
N ARG A 236 8.75 8.64 -11.13
CA ARG A 236 9.13 7.34 -10.53
C ARG A 236 8.07 6.77 -9.60
N ARG A 237 7.06 7.56 -9.29
CA ARG A 237 5.93 7.21 -8.45
C ARG A 237 4.65 7.67 -9.13
N PHE A 238 3.58 6.95 -8.85
CA PHE A 238 2.24 7.25 -9.30
C PHE A 238 1.32 7.28 -8.10
N VAL A 239 0.71 8.42 -7.83
CA VAL A 239 -0.35 8.61 -6.85
C VAL A 239 -1.62 8.88 -7.63
N ALA A 240 -2.63 8.06 -7.44
CA ALA A 240 -3.89 8.18 -8.17
C ALA A 240 -5.10 8.17 -7.25
N VAL A 241 -6.12 8.90 -7.67
CA VAL A 241 -7.43 8.98 -7.03
C VAL A 241 -8.48 8.58 -8.06
N TRP A 242 -9.24 7.55 -7.76
CA TRP A 242 -10.42 7.17 -8.53
C TRP A 242 -11.66 7.45 -7.70
N GLU A 243 -12.69 7.95 -8.35
CA GLU A 243 -13.97 8.26 -7.74
C GLU A 243 -15.02 7.22 -8.13
N LYS A 244 -15.77 6.74 -7.14
CA LYS A 244 -17.00 5.98 -7.40
C LYS A 244 -18.07 6.98 -7.86
N PRO A 245 -18.61 6.84 -9.08
CA PRO A 245 -19.65 7.76 -9.55
C PRO A 245 -20.80 7.88 -8.55
N ALA A 246 -21.37 9.09 -8.42
CA ALA A 246 -22.62 9.24 -7.73
C ALA A 246 -23.73 8.54 -8.55
N ASP A 247 -24.71 7.96 -7.84
CA ASP A 247 -25.87 7.38 -8.51
C ASP A 247 -26.52 8.45 -9.38
N SER A 248 -26.68 8.14 -10.68
CA SER A 248 -27.42 9.03 -11.60
C SER A 248 -28.85 9.11 -11.11
N LYS A 249 -29.28 10.29 -10.68
CA LYS A 249 -30.68 10.57 -10.34
C LYS A 249 -31.53 10.50 -11.58
#